data_24dcf2b879b75346b04d7bc271a3b2a3
#
_entry.id   24dcf2b879b75346b04d7bc271a3b2a3
#
_cell.length_a   1.000
_cell.length_b   1.000
_cell.length_c   1.000
_cell.angle_alpha   90.00
_cell.angle_beta   90.00
_cell.angle_gamma   90.00
#
_symmetry.space_group_name_H-M   'P 1'
#
loop_
_entity.id
_entity.type
_entity.pdbx_description
1 polymer ?
#
loop_
_entity_poly.entity_id
_entity_poly.type
_entity_poly.pdbx_seq_one_letter_code
_entity_poly.pdbx_strand_id
1 'polypeptide(L)'
;MAVSKGQRLPSLFSTTDESYHANLRRSVNSAFSMSALVQYEPFVDEVTRVFLDQTERLFAAGNKVCNFAEWLQYYAFDVIGQITYSRRHGFVDRAEDVDGMIAYLGKLFSYVAPVSTLYVLTKGRLRKSRLVKFHGWTCCS
;
A
#
# COMPACT_ATOMS: atom_id res chain seq x y z
N MET A 1 6.52 -6.96 -9.03
CA MET A 1 6.12 -7.59 -10.31
C MET A 1 6.37 -9.08 -10.19
N ALA A 2 5.34 -9.91 -10.32
CA ALA A 2 5.52 -11.36 -10.32
C ALA A 2 5.95 -11.83 -11.71
N VAL A 3 6.92 -12.73 -11.77
CA VAL A 3 7.42 -13.34 -13.00
C VAL A 3 7.30 -14.85 -12.86
N SER A 4 6.60 -15.51 -13.79
CA SER A 4 6.52 -16.97 -13.86
C SER A 4 7.05 -17.43 -15.20
N LYS A 5 8.00 -18.37 -15.17
CA LYS A 5 8.65 -18.93 -16.38
C LYS A 5 9.17 -17.86 -17.36
N GLY A 6 9.76 -16.77 -16.85
CA GLY A 6 10.27 -15.66 -17.65
C GLY A 6 9.22 -14.71 -18.22
N GLN A 7 7.94 -14.97 -18.02
CA GLN A 7 6.85 -14.08 -18.46
C GLN A 7 6.39 -13.19 -17.30
N ARG A 8 6.11 -11.92 -17.64
CA ARG A 8 5.51 -10.97 -16.69
C ARG A 8 4.05 -11.35 -16.46
N LEU A 9 3.72 -11.67 -15.22
CA LEU A 9 2.32 -11.87 -14.83
C LEU A 9 1.69 -10.52 -14.55
N PRO A 10 0.63 -10.12 -15.27
CA PRO A 10 -0.12 -8.92 -14.95
C PRO A 10 -0.85 -9.13 -13.60
N SER A 11 -0.73 -8.15 -12.70
CA SER A 11 -1.44 -8.11 -11.43
C SER A 11 -2.69 -7.24 -11.55
N LEU A 12 -3.57 -7.28 -10.55
CA LEU A 12 -4.73 -6.38 -10.44
C LEU A 12 -4.35 -4.91 -10.58
N PHE A 13 -3.15 -4.54 -10.13
CA PHE A 13 -2.66 -3.16 -10.18
C PHE A 13 -2.00 -2.79 -11.52
N SER A 14 -1.38 -3.76 -12.21
CA SER A 14 -0.53 -3.49 -13.38
C SER A 14 -1.17 -3.81 -14.72
N THR A 15 -2.32 -4.51 -14.73
CA THR A 15 -3.00 -4.84 -15.98
C THR A 15 -3.76 -3.65 -16.55
N THR A 16 -3.71 -3.51 -17.85
CA THR A 16 -4.48 -2.51 -18.64
C THR A 16 -5.60 -3.18 -19.43
N ASP A 17 -5.70 -4.51 -19.39
CA ASP A 17 -6.78 -5.26 -20.01
C ASP A 17 -7.97 -5.35 -19.05
N GLU A 18 -9.06 -4.71 -19.43
CA GLU A 18 -10.30 -4.61 -18.63
C GLU A 18 -10.93 -5.99 -18.36
N SER A 19 -10.96 -6.85 -19.37
CA SER A 19 -11.56 -8.19 -19.27
C SER A 19 -10.76 -9.09 -18.33
N TYR A 20 -9.45 -9.07 -18.45
CA TYR A 20 -8.54 -9.78 -17.56
C TYR A 20 -8.62 -9.24 -16.12
N HIS A 21 -8.64 -7.91 -15.96
CA HIS A 21 -8.79 -7.24 -14.66
C HIS A 21 -10.10 -7.67 -13.97
N ALA A 22 -11.23 -7.61 -14.68
CA ALA A 22 -12.53 -7.98 -14.16
C ALA A 22 -12.58 -9.45 -13.69
N ASN A 23 -11.98 -10.36 -14.45
CA ASN A 23 -11.91 -11.78 -14.11
C ASN A 23 -11.04 -12.02 -12.87
N LEU A 24 -9.86 -11.39 -12.82
CA LEU A 24 -8.95 -11.51 -11.68
C LEU A 24 -9.57 -10.90 -10.41
N ARG A 25 -10.23 -9.76 -10.52
CA ARG A 25 -10.93 -9.12 -9.41
C ARG A 25 -12.08 -10.01 -8.89
N ARG A 26 -12.83 -10.63 -9.78
CA ARG A 26 -13.93 -11.53 -9.40
C ARG A 26 -13.44 -12.74 -8.61
N SER A 27 -12.27 -13.30 -8.96
CA SER A 27 -11.69 -14.47 -8.27
C SER A 27 -11.29 -14.17 -6.83
N VAL A 28 -10.87 -12.93 -6.53
CA VAL A 28 -10.44 -12.54 -5.17
C VAL A 28 -11.52 -11.82 -4.36
N ASN A 29 -12.63 -11.42 -4.99
CA ASN A 29 -13.66 -10.59 -4.38
C ASN A 29 -14.31 -11.25 -3.14
N SER A 30 -14.44 -12.57 -3.15
CA SER A 30 -15.02 -13.33 -2.02
C SER A 30 -14.18 -13.20 -0.75
N ALA A 31 -12.86 -13.14 -0.88
CA ALA A 31 -11.95 -12.98 0.27
C ALA A 31 -12.05 -11.61 0.94
N PHE A 32 -12.57 -10.60 0.22
CA PHE A 32 -12.79 -9.25 0.73
C PHE A 32 -14.28 -8.93 0.97
N SER A 33 -15.12 -9.95 1.04
CA SER A 33 -16.52 -9.78 1.41
C SER A 33 -16.66 -9.37 2.89
N MET A 34 -17.75 -8.69 3.24
CA MET A 34 -18.02 -8.33 4.64
C MET A 34 -18.00 -9.55 5.56
N SER A 35 -18.55 -10.68 5.12
CA SER A 35 -18.55 -11.91 5.89
C SER A 35 -17.13 -12.46 6.15
N ALA A 36 -16.21 -12.29 5.20
CA ALA A 36 -14.82 -12.67 5.39
C ALA A 36 -14.08 -11.67 6.29
N LEU A 37 -14.36 -10.36 6.14
CA LEU A 37 -13.72 -9.33 6.95
C LEU A 37 -14.07 -9.43 8.43
N VAL A 38 -15.31 -9.77 8.76
CA VAL A 38 -15.75 -10.00 10.17
C VAL A 38 -14.95 -11.14 10.83
N GLN A 39 -14.47 -12.12 10.07
CA GLN A 39 -13.63 -13.20 10.60
C GLN A 39 -12.24 -12.71 11.06
N TYR A 40 -11.78 -11.56 10.57
CA TYR A 40 -10.51 -10.96 10.98
C TYR A 40 -10.64 -10.06 12.23
N GLU A 41 -11.87 -9.71 12.63
CA GLU A 41 -12.14 -8.84 13.79
C GLU A 41 -11.44 -9.32 15.07
N PRO A 42 -11.47 -10.62 15.47
CA PRO A 42 -10.80 -11.08 16.68
C PRO A 42 -9.28 -10.87 16.65
N PHE A 43 -8.67 -10.96 15.47
CA PHE A 43 -7.22 -10.72 15.31
C PHE A 43 -6.87 -9.24 15.47
N VAL A 44 -7.73 -8.35 14.96
CA VAL A 44 -7.58 -6.91 15.13
C VAL A 44 -7.78 -6.51 16.59
N ASP A 45 -8.78 -7.08 17.25
CA ASP A 45 -9.08 -6.81 18.67
C ASP A 45 -7.93 -7.22 19.59
N GLU A 46 -7.28 -8.34 19.31
CA GLU A 46 -6.09 -8.78 20.05
C GLU A 46 -4.98 -7.74 19.98
N VAL A 47 -4.65 -7.27 18.75
CA VAL A 47 -3.61 -6.25 18.54
C VAL A 47 -4.01 -4.92 19.16
N THR A 48 -5.29 -4.55 19.06
CA THR A 48 -5.83 -3.32 19.65
C THR A 48 -5.68 -3.31 21.17
N ARG A 49 -5.95 -4.44 21.81
CA ARG A 49 -5.79 -4.57 23.27
C ARG A 49 -4.33 -4.34 23.67
N VAL A 50 -3.40 -4.98 22.99
CA VAL A 50 -1.97 -4.79 23.25
C VAL A 50 -1.55 -3.33 23.00
N PHE A 51 -2.05 -2.71 21.93
CA PHE A 51 -1.78 -1.31 21.64
C PHE A 51 -2.26 -0.36 22.75
N LEU A 52 -3.46 -0.59 23.28
CA LEU A 52 -4.02 0.21 24.39
C LEU A 52 -3.21 0.02 25.68
N ASP A 53 -2.90 -1.23 26.04
CA ASP A 53 -2.13 -1.54 27.26
C ASP A 53 -0.71 -0.92 27.18
N GLN A 54 -0.06 -1.01 26.04
CA GLN A 54 1.27 -0.40 25.84
C GLN A 54 1.19 1.14 25.83
N THR A 55 0.15 1.71 25.23
CA THR A 55 -0.06 3.16 25.21
C THR A 55 -0.21 3.69 26.63
N GLU A 56 -1.03 3.04 27.44
CA GLU A 56 -1.22 3.41 28.85
C GLU A 56 0.10 3.31 29.63
N ARG A 57 0.80 2.18 29.48
CA ARG A 57 2.04 1.91 30.22
C ARG A 57 3.16 2.87 29.86
N LEU A 58 3.37 3.15 28.56
CA LEU A 58 4.53 3.92 28.08
C LEU A 58 4.32 5.43 28.14
N PHE A 59 3.10 5.88 27.88
CA PHE A 59 2.81 7.30 27.70
C PHE A 59 1.91 7.87 28.81
N ALA A 60 0.77 7.24 29.11
CA ALA A 60 -0.17 7.78 30.08
C ALA A 60 0.41 7.71 31.51
N ALA A 61 0.90 6.55 31.95
CA ALA A 61 1.49 6.38 33.26
C ALA A 61 2.82 7.14 33.45
N GLY A 62 3.58 7.28 32.35
CA GLY A 62 4.88 7.97 32.34
C GLY A 62 4.81 9.48 32.06
N ASN A 63 3.64 10.03 31.79
CA ASN A 63 3.42 11.41 31.35
C ASN A 63 4.39 11.86 30.23
N LYS A 64 4.68 10.94 29.30
CA LYS A 64 5.59 11.16 28.16
C LYS A 64 4.83 11.62 26.95
N VAL A 65 5.45 12.51 26.17
CA VAL A 65 4.91 12.91 24.86
C VAL A 65 4.98 11.75 23.89
N CYS A 66 3.83 11.40 23.29
CA CYS A 66 3.71 10.35 22.27
C CYS A 66 3.71 10.96 20.88
N ASN A 67 4.61 10.48 19.99
CA ASN A 67 4.45 10.71 18.55
C ASN A 67 3.36 9.77 18.03
N PHE A 68 2.12 10.23 18.10
CA PHE A 68 0.94 9.40 17.81
C PHE A 68 0.92 8.89 16.36
N ALA A 69 1.49 9.65 15.40
CA ALA A 69 1.55 9.21 14.00
C ALA A 69 2.45 7.97 13.84
N GLU A 70 3.63 7.99 14.46
CA GLU A 70 4.55 6.85 14.46
C GLU A 70 3.97 5.66 15.23
N TRP A 71 3.32 5.93 16.36
CA TRP A 71 2.69 4.92 17.19
C TRP A 71 1.53 4.20 16.48
N LEU A 72 0.69 4.95 15.73
CA LEU A 72 -0.34 4.37 14.86
C LEU A 72 0.25 3.56 13.71
N GLN A 73 1.41 3.96 13.18
CA GLN A 73 2.07 3.21 12.13
C GLN A 73 2.54 1.84 12.65
N TYR A 74 3.10 1.77 13.86
CA TYR A 74 3.46 0.51 14.52
C TYR A 74 2.25 -0.41 14.68
N TYR A 75 1.13 0.14 15.16
CA TYR A 75 -0.12 -0.59 15.25
C TYR A 75 -0.59 -1.14 13.90
N ALA A 76 -0.59 -0.32 12.86
CA ALA A 76 -1.02 -0.75 11.52
C ALA A 76 -0.18 -1.90 10.96
N PHE A 77 1.14 -1.88 11.17
CA PHE A 77 2.04 -2.96 10.74
C PHE A 77 1.79 -4.24 11.53
N ASP A 78 1.55 -4.17 12.83
CA ASP A 78 1.25 -5.35 13.64
C ASP A 78 -0.12 -5.95 13.28
N VAL A 79 -1.14 -5.11 12.99
CA VAL A 79 -2.45 -5.57 12.51
C VAL A 79 -2.32 -6.30 11.17
N ILE A 80 -1.61 -5.72 10.20
CA ILE A 80 -1.40 -6.36 8.90
C ILE A 80 -0.63 -7.67 9.05
N GLY A 81 0.39 -7.70 9.90
CA GLY A 81 1.14 -8.91 10.21
C GLY A 81 0.26 -10.01 10.80
N GLN A 82 -0.60 -9.67 11.74
CA GLN A 82 -1.51 -10.60 12.39
C GLN A 82 -2.55 -11.17 11.39
N ILE A 83 -3.14 -10.34 10.53
CA ILE A 83 -4.12 -10.77 9.53
C ILE A 83 -3.47 -11.62 8.44
N THR A 84 -2.28 -11.24 7.96
CA THR A 84 -1.65 -11.87 6.79
C THR A 84 -0.87 -13.13 7.16
N TYR A 85 -0.16 -13.11 8.27
CA TYR A 85 0.78 -14.16 8.68
C TYR A 85 0.39 -14.85 9.99
N SER A 86 -0.75 -14.45 10.59
CA SER A 86 -1.19 -14.91 11.93
C SER A 86 -0.11 -14.68 13.00
N ARG A 87 0.71 -13.65 12.81
CA ARG A 87 1.81 -13.29 13.70
C ARG A 87 2.09 -11.80 13.68
N ARG A 88 2.14 -11.17 14.86
CA ARG A 88 2.56 -9.78 15.01
C ARG A 88 4.07 -9.64 14.75
N HIS A 89 4.47 -8.54 14.16
CA HIS A 89 5.89 -8.21 13.99
C HIS A 89 6.54 -7.73 15.28
N GLY A 90 5.75 -7.22 16.22
CA GLY A 90 6.22 -6.78 17.53
C GLY A 90 6.65 -5.31 17.58
N PHE A 91 6.18 -4.48 16.67
CA PHE A 91 6.42 -3.04 16.68
C PHE A 91 5.82 -2.38 17.92
N VAL A 92 4.58 -2.72 18.26
CA VAL A 92 3.91 -2.21 19.45
C VAL A 92 4.55 -2.73 20.75
N ASP A 93 4.97 -3.99 20.76
CA ASP A 93 5.59 -4.60 21.95
C ASP A 93 6.94 -3.97 22.30
N ARG A 94 7.76 -3.67 21.28
CA ARG A 94 9.11 -3.08 21.43
C ARG A 94 9.12 -1.57 21.46
N ALA A 95 8.07 -0.94 20.93
CA ALA A 95 7.96 0.51 20.70
C ALA A 95 9.12 1.06 19.84
N GLU A 96 9.55 0.28 18.85
CA GLU A 96 10.66 0.62 17.94
C GLU A 96 10.38 0.11 16.53
N ASP A 97 11.09 0.68 15.53
CA ASP A 97 11.05 0.21 14.14
C ASP A 97 11.80 -1.13 14.01
N VAL A 98 11.03 -2.23 13.98
CA VAL A 98 11.59 -3.58 13.88
C VAL A 98 12.27 -3.74 12.52
N ASP A 99 13.55 -4.11 12.56
CA ASP A 99 14.44 -4.29 11.39
C ASP A 99 14.55 -3.06 10.46
N GLY A 100 14.19 -1.86 10.93
CA GLY A 100 14.23 -0.63 10.14
C GLY A 100 13.25 -0.62 8.95
N MET A 101 12.19 -1.39 9.05
CA MET A 101 11.24 -1.64 7.96
C MET A 101 10.49 -0.36 7.56
N ILE A 102 10.07 0.43 8.55
CA ILE A 102 9.35 1.69 8.33
C ILE A 102 10.27 2.74 7.73
N ALA A 103 11.50 2.85 8.26
CA ALA A 103 12.50 3.75 7.72
C ALA A 103 12.86 3.40 6.26
N TYR A 104 12.97 2.11 5.95
CA TYR A 104 13.20 1.64 4.58
C TYR A 104 12.04 2.01 3.64
N LEU A 105 10.81 1.80 4.05
CA LEU A 105 9.62 2.17 3.27
C LEU A 105 9.55 3.68 3.03
N GLY A 106 9.87 4.49 4.03
CA GLY A 106 9.96 5.94 3.89
C GLY A 106 10.95 6.37 2.81
N LYS A 107 12.14 5.77 2.80
CA LYS A 107 13.17 6.01 1.77
C LYS A 107 12.67 5.54 0.38
N LEU A 108 12.05 4.37 0.32
CA LEU A 108 11.51 3.82 -0.94
C LEU A 108 10.44 4.74 -1.54
N PHE A 109 9.48 5.21 -0.74
CA PHE A 109 8.44 6.13 -1.21
C PHE A 109 9.01 7.48 -1.62
N SER A 110 10.00 8.02 -0.91
CA SER A 110 10.70 9.25 -1.26
C SER A 110 11.44 9.13 -2.60
N TYR A 111 11.91 7.95 -2.96
CA TYR A 111 12.52 7.68 -4.26
C TYR A 111 11.48 7.47 -5.37
N VAL A 112 10.45 6.67 -5.11
CA VAL A 112 9.44 6.30 -6.12
C VAL A 112 8.54 7.46 -6.51
N ALA A 113 8.17 8.34 -5.56
CA ALA A 113 7.27 9.45 -5.82
C ALA A 113 7.77 10.41 -6.92
N PRO A 114 9.01 10.96 -6.89
CA PRO A 114 9.50 11.82 -7.95
C PRO A 114 9.67 11.08 -9.29
N VAL A 115 10.11 9.81 -9.28
CA VAL A 115 10.27 9.00 -10.50
C VAL A 115 8.93 8.77 -11.18
N SER A 116 7.89 8.43 -10.43
CA SER A 116 6.54 8.24 -10.99
C SER A 116 5.96 9.53 -11.57
N THR A 117 6.19 10.66 -10.91
CA THR A 117 5.73 11.99 -11.38
C THR A 117 6.43 12.38 -12.68
N LEU A 118 7.74 12.22 -12.78
CA LEU A 118 8.50 12.47 -14.00
C LEU A 118 8.05 11.58 -15.15
N TYR A 119 7.79 10.29 -14.89
CA TYR A 119 7.29 9.36 -15.90
C TYR A 119 5.92 9.78 -16.45
N VAL A 120 5.00 10.22 -15.59
CA VAL A 120 3.66 10.70 -16.01
C VAL A 120 3.78 11.98 -16.84
N LEU A 121 4.61 12.93 -16.41
CA LEU A 121 4.85 14.20 -17.12
C LEU A 121 5.48 13.97 -18.51
N THR A 122 6.46 13.08 -18.61
CA THR A 122 7.11 12.77 -19.90
C THR A 122 6.16 12.07 -20.86
N LYS A 123 5.37 11.09 -20.40
CA LYS A 123 4.34 10.44 -21.24
C LYS A 123 3.22 11.41 -21.65
N GLY A 124 2.78 12.28 -20.74
CA GLY A 124 1.78 13.30 -21.04
C GLY A 124 2.25 14.28 -22.10
N ARG A 125 3.53 14.69 -22.08
CA ARG A 125 4.14 15.58 -23.07
C ARG A 125 4.26 14.92 -24.44
N LEU A 126 4.68 13.65 -24.50
CA LEU A 126 4.78 12.88 -25.75
C LEU A 126 3.41 12.63 -26.39
N ARG A 127 2.37 12.46 -25.60
CA ARG A 127 1.00 12.31 -26.12
C ARG A 127 0.44 13.62 -26.72
N LYS A 128 0.75 14.78 -26.11
CA LYS A 128 0.39 16.08 -26.66
C LYS A 128 1.12 16.39 -27.97
N SER A 129 2.39 16.03 -28.08
CA SER A 129 3.14 16.27 -29.32
C SER A 129 2.67 15.42 -30.50
N ARG A 130 2.05 14.26 -30.27
CA ARG A 130 1.41 13.50 -31.37
C ARG A 130 0.06 14.06 -31.80
N LEU A 131 -0.66 14.76 -30.95
CA LEU A 131 -1.94 15.38 -31.29
C LEU A 131 -1.79 16.69 -32.11
N VAL A 132 -0.64 17.35 -32.02
CA VAL A 132 -0.37 18.59 -32.77
C VAL A 132 0.00 18.32 -34.21
N LYS A 133 0.38 17.09 -34.61
CA LYS A 133 0.74 16.74 -36.01
C LYS A 133 -0.45 16.38 -36.91
N PHE A 134 -1.69 16.41 -36.43
CA PHE A 134 -2.86 16.02 -37.23
C PHE A 134 -3.76 17.18 -37.69
N HIS A 135 -3.37 18.45 -37.47
CA HIS A 135 -4.16 19.61 -37.92
C HIS A 135 -3.43 20.48 -38.94
N GLY A 136 -2.82 19.86 -39.93
CA GLY A 136 -2.16 20.62 -40.96
C GLY A 136 -2.32 20.00 -42.34
N TRP A 137 -3.57 19.68 -42.77
CA TRP A 137 -3.89 19.43 -44.15
C TRP A 137 -5.36 19.73 -44.43
N THR A 138 -5.65 20.98 -44.74
CA THR A 138 -6.74 21.38 -45.63
C THR A 138 -6.44 22.80 -46.07
N CYS A 139 -6.07 22.96 -47.28
CA CYS A 139 -6.56 23.91 -48.27
C CYS A 139 -5.55 24.03 -49.39
N CYS A 140 -5.93 23.62 -50.57
CA CYS A 140 -5.95 24.48 -51.76
C CYS A 140 -6.57 23.76 -52.93
N SER A 141 -7.56 24.41 -53.45
CA SER A 141 -8.15 24.48 -54.80
C SER A 141 -9.23 23.51 -55.11
#